data_8414c56624dcfbdc7323995415e0d6c5
#
_entry.id   8414c56624dcfbdc7323995415e0d6c5
#
_cell.length_a   1.000
_cell.length_b   1.000
_cell.length_c   1.000
_cell.angle_alpha   90.00
_cell.angle_beta   90.00
_cell.angle_gamma   90.00
#
_symmetry.space_group_name_H-M   'P 1'
#
loop_
_entity.id
_entity.type
_entity.pdbx_description
1 polymer ?
#
loop_
_entity_poly.entity_id
_entity_poly.type
_entity_poly.pdbx_seq_one_letter_code
_entity_poly.pdbx_strand_id
1 'polypeptide(L)'
;MLTRPRPGRALGALAAALVFCFGVSLLDAPLRAQHRTPPGVLPVRERARVVDELLEDRLDNLLPALMRRAGFDMWVVVSREYNEDPVLATMLPSTWLSARRRTILVFFDRGAEAGVEKIAIARYNVGRLLEGAWDIDVYPDQWDALARIVAERDPARIGINASADFALADGLVHTEYEALLAALPAPYADRVESAEDLAIAWLETRSDKELALYPTIARLGHALLQEGLSERHIHPGVTTTTDVEWALRQLVTDRGLDTWFHPSVSVQRAAEGNQEFLRSFSRRPADEVILPGDLLHVDFGITYLRLNTDQQQHFYVLRPGETEVPDYLRRAFANGRRVQDILTANYATGRSGNEILRLSLKQAEAEGLDASIYTHPIGLHGHAAGPTIGMWDAQGGVPGRGDYPLYPNTAYSIELFAATEVPEWGKLVRIMLEEDGVWTGERFYYLDGRAGEILTIPR
;
A
#
# COMPACT_ATOMS: atom_id res chain seq x y z
N MET A 1 -80.30 3.74 27.32
CA MET A 1 -80.83 2.41 27.03
C MET A 1 -79.66 1.62 26.53
N LEU A 2 -79.18 0.73 27.35
CA LEU A 2 -79.01 -0.72 27.22
C LEU A 2 -77.93 -1.07 26.13
N THR A 3 -76.93 -1.84 26.31
CA THR A 3 -76.34 -2.69 27.42
C THR A 3 -74.98 -3.16 26.89
N ARG A 4 -74.00 -3.24 27.76
CA ARG A 4 -72.79 -4.14 27.57
C ARG A 4 -73.22 -5.61 27.70
N PRO A 5 -72.42 -6.58 27.17
CA PRO A 5 -71.31 -7.07 27.98
C PRO A 5 -70.07 -7.53 27.25
N ARG A 6 -68.97 -7.63 28.02
CA ARG A 6 -67.80 -8.46 27.89
C ARG A 6 -68.11 -9.91 28.36
N PRO A 7 -67.21 -10.91 28.36
CA PRO A 7 -65.81 -11.05 27.87
C PRO A 7 -65.54 -12.46 27.22
N GLY A 8 -64.32 -12.72 26.80
CA GLY A 8 -63.89 -14.09 26.45
C GLY A 8 -62.42 -14.21 26.02
N ARG A 9 -61.62 -14.49 26.98
CA ARG A 9 -60.46 -15.43 27.12
C ARG A 9 -59.54 -15.71 25.92
N ALA A 10 -58.26 -15.57 26.23
CA ALA A 10 -57.04 -16.03 25.57
C ALA A 10 -56.99 -17.52 25.24
N LEU A 11 -56.33 -17.83 24.14
CA LEU A 11 -55.56 -19.09 23.98
C LEU A 11 -54.36 -18.80 23.08
N GLY A 12 -53.19 -19.19 23.60
CA GLY A 12 -51.94 -19.07 22.89
C GLY A 12 -51.81 -20.10 21.77
N ALA A 13 -51.06 -19.74 20.76
CA ALA A 13 -50.60 -20.68 19.74
C ALA A 13 -49.08 -20.50 19.57
N LEU A 14 -48.38 -21.57 19.90
CA LEU A 14 -46.96 -21.78 19.59
C LEU A 14 -46.76 -21.65 18.07
N ALA A 15 -45.81 -20.78 17.66
CA ALA A 15 -45.27 -20.80 16.31
C ALA A 15 -44.11 -21.80 16.27
N ALA A 16 -44.30 -22.91 15.61
CA ALA A 16 -43.26 -23.87 15.25
C ALA A 16 -42.45 -23.30 14.06
N ALA A 17 -41.16 -23.08 14.27
CA ALA A 17 -40.23 -22.74 13.19
C ALA A 17 -39.93 -24.00 12.38
N LEU A 18 -40.38 -24.03 11.12
CA LEU A 18 -39.97 -25.02 10.14
C LEU A 18 -38.62 -24.57 9.51
N VAL A 19 -37.55 -25.27 9.91
CA VAL A 19 -36.27 -25.23 9.25
C VAL A 19 -36.36 -26.04 7.97
N PHE A 20 -36.43 -25.39 6.82
CA PHE A 20 -36.25 -26.01 5.52
C PHE A 20 -34.75 -26.13 5.21
N CYS A 21 -34.20 -27.32 5.45
CA CYS A 21 -32.90 -27.73 4.91
C CYS A 21 -33.04 -28.00 3.43
N PHE A 22 -32.66 -27.03 2.58
CA PHE A 22 -32.38 -27.31 1.17
C PHE A 22 -31.00 -27.94 1.08
N GLY A 23 -30.96 -29.27 0.93
CA GLY A 23 -29.78 -29.97 0.48
C GLY A 23 -29.45 -29.61 -0.94
N VAL A 24 -28.43 -28.76 -1.15
CA VAL A 24 -27.85 -28.52 -2.47
C VAL A 24 -26.85 -29.64 -2.72
N SER A 25 -27.24 -30.59 -3.59
CA SER A 25 -26.31 -31.55 -4.18
C SER A 25 -25.28 -30.80 -5.00
N LEU A 26 -24.03 -30.76 -4.52
CA LEU A 26 -22.88 -30.32 -5.28
C LEU A 26 -22.63 -31.34 -6.41
N LEU A 27 -23.17 -31.08 -7.60
CA LEU A 27 -22.70 -31.70 -8.82
C LEU A 27 -21.31 -31.13 -9.13
N ASP A 28 -20.33 -32.02 -9.20
CA ASP A 28 -18.96 -31.71 -9.67
C ASP A 28 -19.02 -31.15 -11.10
N ALA A 29 -19.05 -29.84 -11.23
CA ALA A 29 -18.76 -29.15 -12.46
C ALA A 29 -17.24 -28.94 -12.53
N PRO A 30 -16.58 -29.21 -13.67
CA PRO A 30 -15.16 -28.96 -13.82
C PRO A 30 -14.88 -27.48 -13.56
N LEU A 31 -13.86 -27.20 -12.77
CA LEU A 31 -13.33 -25.87 -12.46
C LEU A 31 -12.86 -25.20 -13.77
N ARG A 32 -13.78 -24.68 -14.55
CA ARG A 32 -13.45 -23.60 -15.48
C ARG A 32 -13.09 -22.40 -14.64
N ALA A 33 -11.99 -21.72 -14.99
CA ALA A 33 -11.56 -20.49 -14.38
C ALA A 33 -12.79 -19.58 -14.16
N GLN A 34 -13.26 -19.52 -12.92
CA GLN A 34 -14.40 -18.68 -12.59
C GLN A 34 -13.89 -17.26 -12.72
N HIS A 35 -14.46 -16.50 -13.65
CA HIS A 35 -14.37 -15.04 -13.63
C HIS A 35 -14.85 -14.60 -12.25
N ARG A 36 -13.93 -14.37 -11.32
CA ARG A 36 -14.27 -13.85 -10.00
C ARG A 36 -14.80 -12.44 -10.24
N THR A 37 -16.07 -12.24 -9.97
CA THR A 37 -16.62 -10.87 -9.96
C THR A 37 -15.77 -10.05 -9.00
N PRO A 38 -15.19 -8.92 -9.43
CA PRO A 38 -14.37 -8.09 -8.56
C PRO A 38 -15.16 -7.71 -7.32
N PRO A 39 -14.52 -7.58 -6.15
CA PRO A 39 -15.16 -7.04 -4.95
C PRO A 39 -15.85 -5.72 -5.27
N GLY A 40 -17.03 -5.50 -4.71
CA GLY A 40 -17.74 -4.24 -4.89
C GLY A 40 -16.98 -3.08 -4.27
N VAL A 41 -16.90 -1.96 -4.98
CA VAL A 41 -16.35 -0.71 -4.45
C VAL A 41 -17.45 0.00 -3.67
N LEU A 42 -17.16 0.41 -2.43
CA LEU A 42 -18.11 1.11 -1.58
C LEU A 42 -18.49 2.48 -2.16
N PRO A 43 -19.73 2.96 -1.95
CA PRO A 43 -20.11 4.33 -2.24
C PRO A 43 -19.21 5.33 -1.49
N VAL A 44 -19.00 6.52 -2.04
CA VAL A 44 -18.07 7.54 -1.51
C VAL A 44 -18.29 7.82 -0.01
N ARG A 45 -19.55 7.93 0.44
CA ARG A 45 -19.88 8.17 1.85
C ARG A 45 -19.44 7.02 2.76
N GLU A 46 -19.60 5.80 2.32
CA GLU A 46 -19.16 4.62 3.09
C GLU A 46 -17.63 4.50 3.10
N ARG A 47 -16.97 4.83 1.99
CA ARG A 47 -15.48 4.92 1.96
C ARG A 47 -15.00 5.96 2.97
N ALA A 48 -15.60 7.14 3.00
CA ALA A 48 -15.26 8.19 3.95
C ALA A 48 -15.38 7.70 5.40
N ARG A 49 -16.47 6.98 5.73
CA ARG A 49 -16.65 6.40 7.05
C ARG A 49 -15.55 5.40 7.40
N VAL A 50 -15.22 4.48 6.48
CA VAL A 50 -14.16 3.47 6.69
C VAL A 50 -12.80 4.14 6.87
N VAL A 51 -12.46 5.13 6.04
CA VAL A 51 -11.19 5.89 6.16
C VAL A 51 -11.08 6.57 7.53
N ASP A 52 -12.16 7.19 8.02
CA ASP A 52 -12.16 7.84 9.33
C ASP A 52 -12.06 6.81 10.47
N GLU A 53 -12.68 5.62 10.35
CA GLU A 53 -12.58 4.55 11.33
C GLU A 53 -11.15 3.92 11.37
N LEU A 54 -10.49 3.81 10.22
CA LEU A 54 -9.09 3.37 10.15
C LEU A 54 -8.16 4.42 10.78
N LEU A 55 -8.38 5.71 10.50
CA LEU A 55 -7.60 6.79 11.09
C LEU A 55 -7.77 6.84 12.62
N GLU A 56 -9.00 6.70 13.11
CA GLU A 56 -9.28 6.62 14.56
C GLU A 56 -8.53 5.46 15.20
N ASP A 57 -8.61 4.27 14.61
CA ASP A 57 -7.89 3.09 15.08
C ASP A 57 -6.37 3.30 15.15
N ARG A 58 -5.79 3.92 14.13
CA ARG A 58 -4.36 4.26 14.10
C ARG A 58 -3.98 5.26 15.19
N LEU A 59 -4.78 6.31 15.37
CA LEU A 59 -4.51 7.36 16.36
C LEU A 59 -4.72 6.88 17.80
N ASP A 60 -5.65 5.96 18.05
CA ASP A 60 -5.97 5.47 19.39
C ASP A 60 -5.12 4.27 19.80
N ASN A 61 -4.88 3.34 18.88
CA ASN A 61 -4.28 2.06 19.21
C ASN A 61 -2.82 1.92 18.72
N LEU A 62 -2.46 2.57 17.61
CA LEU A 62 -1.12 2.43 17.03
C LEU A 62 -0.18 3.55 17.48
N LEU A 63 -0.58 4.81 17.35
CA LEU A 63 0.26 5.98 17.63
C LEU A 63 0.92 5.97 19.03
N PRO A 64 0.21 5.62 20.14
CA PRO A 64 0.84 5.62 21.45
C PRO A 64 2.03 4.66 21.57
N ALA A 65 1.92 3.48 20.95
CA ALA A 65 3.01 2.51 20.94
C ALA A 65 4.20 2.99 20.09
N LEU A 66 3.93 3.64 18.97
CA LEU A 66 4.95 4.18 18.08
C LEU A 66 5.70 5.35 18.70
N MET A 67 5.01 6.30 19.36
CA MET A 67 5.62 7.40 20.08
C MET A 67 6.56 6.90 21.17
N ARG A 68 6.13 5.92 21.98
CA ARG A 68 6.95 5.33 23.04
C ARG A 68 8.14 4.55 22.49
N ARG A 69 7.96 3.81 21.38
CA ARG A 69 9.06 3.12 20.70
C ARG A 69 10.14 4.09 20.24
N ALA A 70 9.73 5.23 19.65
CA ALA A 70 10.63 6.27 19.18
C ALA A 70 11.14 7.19 20.32
N GLY A 71 10.51 7.14 21.50
CA GLY A 71 10.92 7.90 22.69
C GLY A 71 10.55 9.39 22.65
N PHE A 72 9.48 9.76 21.93
CA PHE A 72 8.99 11.14 21.86
C PHE A 72 7.80 11.36 22.79
N ASP A 73 7.87 12.42 23.60
CA ASP A 73 6.75 12.88 24.43
C ASP A 73 5.75 13.68 23.59
N MET A 74 6.27 14.48 22.67
CA MET A 74 5.45 15.32 21.79
C MET A 74 5.90 15.16 20.33
N TRP A 75 4.91 15.08 19.42
CA TRP A 75 5.11 15.11 17.98
C TRP A 75 4.34 16.28 17.38
N VAL A 76 5.04 17.21 16.74
CA VAL A 76 4.47 18.38 16.09
C VAL A 76 4.56 18.20 14.58
N VAL A 77 3.41 18.09 13.94
CA VAL A 77 3.30 17.90 12.49
C VAL A 77 2.72 19.17 11.87
N VAL A 78 3.48 19.84 11.04
CA VAL A 78 3.10 21.13 10.45
C VAL A 78 3.04 21.01 8.94
N SER A 79 2.01 21.57 8.35
CA SER A 79 1.82 21.56 6.90
C SER A 79 1.14 22.82 6.40
N ARG A 80 1.42 23.16 5.15
CA ARG A 80 0.72 24.24 4.43
C ARG A 80 -0.18 23.67 3.34
N GLU A 81 -1.29 24.36 3.10
CA GLU A 81 -2.20 24.04 2.00
C GLU A 81 -1.44 24.02 0.66
N TYR A 82 -1.63 22.96 -0.13
CA TYR A 82 -0.95 22.68 -1.41
C TYR A 82 0.56 22.37 -1.30
N ASN A 83 1.09 22.20 -0.11
CA ASN A 83 2.43 21.69 0.14
C ASN A 83 2.39 20.84 1.40
N GLU A 84 1.58 19.79 1.32
CA GLU A 84 1.28 18.91 2.43
C GLU A 84 2.47 18.04 2.79
N ASP A 85 2.76 17.98 4.10
CA ASP A 85 3.61 16.97 4.69
C ASP A 85 3.00 15.58 4.42
N PRO A 86 3.76 14.61 3.89
CA PRO A 86 3.25 13.28 3.54
C PRO A 86 2.64 12.54 4.74
N VAL A 87 3.18 12.71 5.94
CA VAL A 87 2.63 12.14 7.17
C VAL A 87 1.30 12.80 7.51
N LEU A 88 1.26 14.14 7.53
CA LEU A 88 0.03 14.90 7.83
C LEU A 88 -1.10 14.54 6.87
N ALA A 89 -0.80 14.36 5.59
CA ALA A 89 -1.80 13.98 4.59
C ALA A 89 -2.53 12.67 4.96
N THR A 90 -1.83 11.73 5.62
CA THR A 90 -2.42 10.48 6.10
C THR A 90 -3.24 10.64 7.38
N MET A 91 -3.07 11.74 8.13
CA MET A 91 -3.75 12.05 9.39
C MET A 91 -5.00 12.93 9.24
N LEU A 92 -5.28 13.41 8.04
CA LEU A 92 -6.45 14.23 7.78
C LEU A 92 -7.72 13.38 7.74
N PRO A 93 -8.86 13.84 8.27
CA PRO A 93 -10.13 13.16 8.13
C PRO A 93 -10.57 13.09 6.66
N SER A 94 -11.45 12.16 6.34
CA SER A 94 -11.91 11.91 4.97
C SER A 94 -12.56 13.13 4.29
N THR A 95 -13.07 14.08 5.08
CA THR A 95 -13.68 15.33 4.61
C THR A 95 -12.67 16.44 4.31
N TRP A 96 -11.38 16.20 4.60
CA TRP A 96 -10.31 17.14 4.31
C TRP A 96 -9.46 16.57 3.17
N LEU A 97 -9.58 17.16 1.99
CA LEU A 97 -8.84 16.76 0.80
C LEU A 97 -7.44 17.36 0.74
N SER A 98 -7.19 18.37 1.58
CA SER A 98 -5.92 19.06 1.73
C SER A 98 -5.81 19.67 3.12
N ALA A 99 -4.62 20.07 3.53
CA ALA A 99 -4.41 20.95 4.68
C ALA A 99 -5.16 22.28 4.51
N ARG A 100 -5.34 23.03 5.59
CA ARG A 100 -6.00 24.35 5.58
C ARG A 100 -4.97 25.42 5.86
N ARG A 101 -4.64 26.29 4.90
CA ARG A 101 -3.63 27.36 5.01
C ARG A 101 -2.36 26.87 5.70
N ARG A 102 -2.37 26.86 7.05
CA ARG A 102 -1.42 26.14 7.91
C ARG A 102 -2.22 25.23 8.83
N THR A 103 -1.91 23.95 8.81
CA THR A 103 -2.43 22.93 9.72
C THR A 103 -1.30 22.48 10.62
N ILE A 104 -1.50 22.58 11.93
CA ILE A 104 -0.55 22.12 12.94
C ILE A 104 -1.27 21.09 13.79
N LEU A 105 -0.77 19.86 13.81
CA LEU A 105 -1.23 18.78 14.68
C LEU A 105 -0.18 18.54 15.75
N VAL A 106 -0.64 18.35 16.98
CA VAL A 106 0.21 18.05 18.13
C VAL A 106 -0.30 16.80 18.81
N PHE A 107 0.58 15.83 18.93
CA PHE A 107 0.35 14.59 19.67
C PHE A 107 1.23 14.61 20.91
N PHE A 108 0.63 14.46 22.10
CA PHE A 108 1.37 14.48 23.36
C PHE A 108 1.07 13.23 24.18
N ASP A 109 2.08 12.39 24.44
CA ASP A 109 1.93 11.17 25.23
C ASP A 109 1.91 11.49 26.73
N ARG A 110 0.76 11.30 27.35
CA ARG A 110 0.52 11.48 28.79
C ARG A 110 0.81 10.22 29.62
N GLY A 111 1.43 9.23 29.01
CA GLY A 111 1.70 7.94 29.62
C GLY A 111 0.63 6.88 29.34
N ALA A 112 0.89 5.65 29.80
CA ALA A 112 0.11 4.47 29.45
C ALA A 112 -1.36 4.55 29.89
N GLU A 113 -1.66 5.21 31.00
CA GLU A 113 -3.02 5.31 31.55
C GLU A 113 -3.85 6.40 30.88
N ALA A 114 -3.23 7.57 30.60
CA ALA A 114 -3.92 8.74 30.06
C ALA A 114 -3.90 8.80 28.52
N GLY A 115 -3.02 8.02 27.88
CA GLY A 115 -2.91 7.93 26.42
C GLY A 115 -2.29 9.16 25.79
N VAL A 116 -2.53 9.31 24.46
CA VAL A 116 -2.01 10.42 23.68
C VAL A 116 -3.09 11.48 23.46
N GLU A 117 -2.79 12.73 23.85
CA GLU A 117 -3.63 13.88 23.45
C GLU A 117 -3.46 14.14 21.96
N LYS A 118 -4.56 14.44 21.29
CA LYS A 118 -4.66 14.69 19.85
C LYS A 118 -5.21 16.09 19.63
N ILE A 119 -4.33 17.03 19.32
CA ILE A 119 -4.63 18.46 19.32
C ILE A 119 -4.43 19.03 17.91
N ALA A 120 -5.34 19.86 17.46
CA ALA A 120 -5.13 20.72 16.30
C ALA A 120 -4.97 22.18 16.79
N ILE A 121 -3.91 22.85 16.36
CA ILE A 121 -3.79 24.29 16.57
C ILE A 121 -4.67 24.98 15.53
N ALA A 122 -5.95 24.87 15.76
CA ALA A 122 -7.03 25.39 14.90
C ALA A 122 -8.17 25.92 15.76
N ARG A 123 -8.97 26.82 15.19
CA ARG A 123 -10.15 27.44 15.86
C ARG A 123 -11.35 26.49 15.92
N TYR A 124 -11.21 25.29 15.39
CA TYR A 124 -12.25 24.27 15.30
C TYR A 124 -11.60 22.88 15.27
N ASN A 125 -12.37 21.88 15.61
CA ASN A 125 -11.92 20.50 15.55
C ASN A 125 -11.58 20.09 14.11
N VAL A 126 -10.49 19.33 13.93
CA VAL A 126 -10.15 18.71 12.66
C VAL A 126 -10.82 17.33 12.62
N GLY A 127 -11.95 17.25 11.94
CA GLY A 127 -12.83 16.11 12.02
C GLY A 127 -13.38 15.91 13.43
N ARG A 128 -13.54 14.65 13.83
CA ARG A 128 -13.98 14.24 15.18
C ARG A 128 -12.84 13.78 16.09
N LEU A 129 -11.61 13.70 15.54
CA LEU A 129 -10.49 13.00 16.18
C LEU A 129 -9.44 13.95 16.78
N LEU A 130 -9.40 15.20 16.32
CA LEU A 130 -8.38 16.17 16.70
C LEU A 130 -9.09 17.41 17.25
N GLU A 131 -8.85 17.71 18.53
CA GLU A 131 -9.50 18.83 19.24
C GLU A 131 -8.85 20.16 18.84
N GLY A 132 -9.69 21.13 18.47
CA GLY A 132 -9.25 22.49 18.17
C GLY A 132 -8.88 23.25 19.45
N ALA A 133 -7.64 23.72 19.54
CA ALA A 133 -7.11 24.34 20.74
C ALA A 133 -6.51 25.74 20.51
N TRP A 134 -6.98 26.44 19.48
CA TRP A 134 -6.57 27.82 19.19
C TRP A 134 -7.70 28.80 19.38
N ASP A 135 -7.62 29.56 20.48
CA ASP A 135 -8.49 30.74 20.72
C ASP A 135 -7.81 31.99 20.14
N ILE A 136 -8.33 32.50 19.01
CA ILE A 136 -7.77 33.65 18.31
C ILE A 136 -7.98 34.97 19.08
N ASP A 137 -8.97 35.05 19.95
CA ASP A 137 -9.21 36.25 20.77
C ASP A 137 -8.16 36.38 21.87
N VAL A 138 -7.59 35.29 22.32
CA VAL A 138 -6.52 35.23 23.31
C VAL A 138 -5.12 35.22 22.64
N TYR A 139 -4.98 34.47 21.57
CA TYR A 139 -3.72 34.31 20.82
C TYR A 139 -3.96 34.65 19.34
N PRO A 140 -3.73 35.91 18.93
CA PRO A 140 -3.94 36.34 17.55
C PRO A 140 -3.06 35.55 16.53
N ASP A 141 -1.87 35.13 16.95
CA ASP A 141 -1.00 34.27 16.12
C ASP A 141 -1.15 32.77 16.50
N GLN A 142 -1.21 31.93 15.46
CA GLN A 142 -1.29 30.48 15.62
C GLN A 142 -0.06 29.89 16.30
N TRP A 143 1.12 30.49 16.08
CA TRP A 143 2.35 30.07 16.70
C TRP A 143 2.38 30.35 18.20
N ASP A 144 1.79 31.45 18.65
CA ASP A 144 1.65 31.78 20.10
C ASP A 144 0.77 30.71 20.80
N ALA A 145 -0.30 30.27 20.12
CA ALA A 145 -1.14 29.20 20.66
C ALA A 145 -0.37 27.88 20.77
N LEU A 146 0.45 27.53 19.77
CA LEU A 146 1.32 26.35 19.84
C LEU A 146 2.33 26.49 21.00
N ALA A 147 3.02 27.62 21.11
CA ALA A 147 4.03 27.86 22.15
C ALA A 147 3.44 27.69 23.56
N ARG A 148 2.20 28.20 23.78
CA ARG A 148 1.45 27.98 25.03
C ARG A 148 1.20 26.49 25.29
N ILE A 149 0.72 25.75 24.29
CA ILE A 149 0.41 24.31 24.40
C ILE A 149 1.68 23.52 24.76
N VAL A 150 2.79 23.84 24.12
CA VAL A 150 4.08 23.22 24.41
C VAL A 150 4.51 23.54 25.84
N ALA A 151 4.43 24.83 26.27
CA ALA A 151 4.83 25.24 27.61
C ALA A 151 3.96 24.62 28.72
N GLU A 152 2.65 24.45 28.51
CA GLU A 152 1.74 23.82 29.47
C GLU A 152 2.01 22.33 29.67
N ARG A 153 2.56 21.66 28.68
CA ARG A 153 2.82 20.20 28.69
C ARG A 153 4.25 19.86 29.03
N ASP A 154 5.15 20.82 28.91
CA ASP A 154 6.61 20.70 29.22
C ASP A 154 7.24 19.40 28.69
N PRO A 155 7.13 19.09 27.37
CA PRO A 155 7.70 17.88 26.82
C PRO A 155 9.23 17.86 26.93
N ALA A 156 9.81 16.72 27.25
CA ALA A 156 11.27 16.55 27.28
C ALA A 156 11.87 16.47 25.86
N ARG A 157 11.12 15.86 24.91
CA ARG A 157 11.53 15.70 23.51
C ARG A 157 10.39 16.08 22.56
N ILE A 158 10.66 16.96 21.61
CA ILE A 158 9.70 17.44 20.62
C ILE A 158 10.13 16.95 19.25
N GLY A 159 9.36 16.01 18.69
CA GLY A 159 9.64 15.46 17.36
C GLY A 159 9.02 16.30 16.24
N ILE A 160 9.75 16.45 15.14
CA ILE A 160 9.28 17.07 13.89
C ILE A 160 9.62 16.17 12.69
N ASN A 161 8.92 16.32 11.59
CA ASN A 161 9.17 15.55 10.37
C ASN A 161 10.32 16.16 9.56
N ALA A 162 11.52 15.70 9.85
CA ALA A 162 12.75 16.04 9.15
C ALA A 162 13.60 14.77 8.98
N SER A 163 14.08 14.50 7.77
CA SER A 163 14.87 13.31 7.45
C SER A 163 15.84 13.59 6.31
N ALA A 164 17.03 12.99 6.38
CA ALA A 164 18.00 13.01 5.29
C ALA A 164 17.79 11.86 4.29
N ASP A 165 17.23 10.74 4.73
CA ASP A 165 17.16 9.50 3.98
C ASP A 165 15.74 9.18 3.47
N PHE A 166 14.70 9.58 4.21
CA PHE A 166 13.30 9.25 3.90
C PHE A 166 12.49 10.50 3.54
N ALA A 167 12.32 10.76 2.26
CA ALA A 167 11.56 11.91 1.78
C ALA A 167 10.13 12.01 2.35
N LEU A 168 9.47 10.86 2.63
CA LEU A 168 8.15 10.83 3.24
C LEU A 168 8.15 11.23 4.73
N ALA A 169 9.31 11.22 5.38
CA ALA A 169 9.50 11.67 6.76
C ALA A 169 10.13 13.08 6.85
N ASP A 170 10.36 13.75 5.70
CA ASP A 170 10.96 15.08 5.57
C ASP A 170 9.92 16.10 5.08
N GLY A 171 8.76 16.13 5.73
CA GLY A 171 7.62 16.94 5.27
C GLY A 171 7.56 18.36 5.83
N LEU A 172 8.35 18.70 6.86
CA LEU A 172 8.37 20.04 7.43
C LEU A 172 9.19 20.99 6.55
N VAL A 173 8.51 21.88 5.86
CA VAL A 173 9.19 22.84 4.97
C VAL A 173 10.04 23.84 5.75
N HIS A 174 11.15 24.27 5.16
CA HIS A 174 12.15 25.12 5.79
C HIS A 174 11.59 26.38 6.48
N THR A 175 10.68 27.10 5.83
CA THR A 175 10.09 28.33 6.40
C THR A 175 9.21 28.07 7.62
N GLU A 176 8.52 26.93 7.67
CA GLU A 176 7.72 26.54 8.85
C GLU A 176 8.62 26.02 9.97
N TYR A 177 9.75 25.39 9.65
CA TYR A 177 10.77 25.01 10.62
C TYR A 177 11.38 26.24 11.32
N GLU A 178 11.80 27.26 10.56
CA GLU A 178 12.33 28.50 11.13
C GLU A 178 11.28 29.22 11.99
N ALA A 179 10.02 29.29 11.52
CA ALA A 179 8.91 29.90 12.26
C ALA A 179 8.60 29.13 13.55
N LEU A 180 8.62 27.81 13.53
CA LEU A 180 8.44 26.96 14.71
C LEU A 180 9.51 27.26 15.76
N LEU A 181 10.80 27.23 15.38
CA LEU A 181 11.88 27.48 16.32
C LEU A 181 11.84 28.91 16.89
N ALA A 182 11.47 29.92 16.07
CA ALA A 182 11.33 31.30 16.52
C ALA A 182 10.17 31.50 17.48
N ALA A 183 9.10 30.72 17.35
CA ALA A 183 7.92 30.80 18.21
C ALA A 183 8.08 30.12 19.56
N LEU A 184 8.88 29.04 19.61
CA LEU A 184 9.06 28.28 20.85
C LEU A 184 9.99 29.02 21.83
N PRO A 185 9.54 29.23 23.11
CA PRO A 185 10.41 29.76 24.14
C PRO A 185 11.58 28.81 24.40
N ALA A 186 12.74 29.36 24.76
CA ALA A 186 13.78 28.53 25.37
C ALA A 186 13.26 27.99 26.74
N PRO A 187 13.44 26.72 27.09
CA PRO A 187 14.33 25.74 26.47
C PRO A 187 13.68 24.81 25.44
N TYR A 188 12.42 25.05 25.01
CA TYR A 188 11.68 24.11 24.15
C TYR A 188 12.25 24.06 22.74
N ALA A 189 12.73 25.18 22.20
CA ALA A 189 13.40 25.18 20.89
C ALA A 189 14.62 24.24 20.85
N ASP A 190 15.33 24.11 21.97
CA ASP A 190 16.50 23.23 22.09
C ASP A 190 16.12 21.75 22.24
N ARG A 191 14.84 21.43 22.47
CA ARG A 191 14.29 20.06 22.57
C ARG A 191 13.70 19.55 21.25
N VAL A 192 13.69 20.39 20.21
CA VAL A 192 13.19 20.01 18.87
C VAL A 192 14.23 19.18 18.15
N GLU A 193 13.82 18.00 17.70
CA GLU A 193 14.68 17.08 16.98
C GLU A 193 13.92 16.31 15.91
N SER A 194 14.62 15.67 14.98
CA SER A 194 14.03 14.81 13.97
C SER A 194 13.28 13.65 14.61
N ALA A 195 12.02 13.46 14.21
CA ALA A 195 11.21 12.30 14.53
C ALA A 195 11.14 11.31 13.35
N GLU A 196 12.22 11.18 12.57
CA GLU A 196 12.30 10.30 11.41
C GLU A 196 11.78 8.90 11.72
N ASP A 197 12.29 8.25 12.79
CA ASP A 197 11.87 6.90 13.18
C ASP A 197 10.36 6.83 13.51
N LEU A 198 9.78 7.87 14.10
CA LEU A 198 8.36 7.92 14.41
C LEU A 198 7.52 8.11 13.13
N ALA A 199 7.95 9.01 12.25
CA ALA A 199 7.29 9.26 10.98
C ALA A 199 7.30 8.00 10.09
N ILE A 200 8.44 7.33 9.98
CA ILE A 200 8.54 6.05 9.26
C ILE A 200 7.65 5.00 9.91
N ALA A 201 7.72 4.85 11.24
CA ALA A 201 6.91 3.88 11.98
C ALA A 201 5.42 4.11 11.77
N TRP A 202 4.95 5.35 11.76
CA TRP A 202 3.57 5.69 11.44
C TRP A 202 3.18 5.27 10.02
N LEU A 203 4.04 5.50 9.03
CA LEU A 203 3.76 5.20 7.63
C LEU A 203 3.86 3.71 7.31
N GLU A 204 4.84 2.99 7.89
CA GLU A 204 5.10 1.58 7.55
C GLU A 204 4.18 0.59 8.27
N THR A 205 3.79 0.87 9.53
CA THR A 205 3.04 -0.10 10.34
C THR A 205 1.57 -0.12 9.95
N ARG A 206 1.03 -1.32 9.73
CA ARG A 206 -0.40 -1.53 9.46
C ARG A 206 -1.12 -1.86 10.75
N SER A 207 -2.31 -1.27 10.95
CA SER A 207 -3.19 -1.69 12.05
C SER A 207 -3.91 -3.00 11.72
N ASP A 208 -4.44 -3.68 12.74
CA ASP A 208 -5.19 -4.92 12.53
C ASP A 208 -6.41 -4.72 11.62
N LYS A 209 -7.07 -3.56 11.70
CA LYS A 209 -8.19 -3.21 10.81
C LYS A 209 -7.75 -3.01 9.36
N GLU A 210 -6.61 -2.35 9.15
CA GLU A 210 -6.02 -2.24 7.81
C GLU A 210 -5.67 -3.61 7.25
N LEU A 211 -5.01 -4.48 8.02
CA LEU A 211 -4.65 -5.84 7.63
C LEU A 211 -5.87 -6.70 7.31
N ALA A 212 -7.00 -6.49 7.97
CA ALA A 212 -8.25 -7.19 7.68
C ALA A 212 -8.87 -6.78 6.33
N LEU A 213 -8.68 -5.55 5.89
CA LEU A 213 -9.22 -5.01 4.64
C LEU A 213 -8.29 -5.22 3.44
N TYR A 214 -6.98 -5.18 3.66
CA TYR A 214 -5.97 -5.15 2.60
C TYR A 214 -6.07 -6.33 1.61
N PRO A 215 -6.36 -7.58 2.03
CA PRO A 215 -6.55 -8.68 1.07
C PRO A 215 -7.67 -8.42 0.05
N THR A 216 -8.72 -7.71 0.45
CA THR A 216 -9.80 -7.34 -0.46
C THR A 216 -9.37 -6.28 -1.46
N ILE A 217 -8.50 -5.35 -1.04
CA ILE A 217 -7.95 -4.30 -1.91
C ILE A 217 -6.98 -4.92 -2.94
N ALA A 218 -6.07 -5.78 -2.50
CA ALA A 218 -5.15 -6.51 -3.38
C ALA A 218 -5.91 -7.37 -4.43
N ARG A 219 -6.98 -8.05 -3.98
CA ARG A 219 -7.86 -8.82 -4.88
C ARG A 219 -8.56 -7.94 -5.91
N LEU A 220 -8.94 -6.73 -5.54
CA LEU A 220 -9.54 -5.78 -6.47
C LEU A 220 -8.55 -5.36 -7.55
N GLY A 221 -7.29 -5.09 -7.18
CA GLY A 221 -6.18 -4.83 -8.10
C GLY A 221 -5.99 -5.99 -9.08
N HIS A 222 -5.83 -7.23 -8.60
CA HIS A 222 -5.71 -8.42 -9.42
C HIS A 222 -6.91 -8.60 -10.40
N ALA A 223 -8.12 -8.36 -9.93
CA ALA A 223 -9.30 -8.51 -10.77
C ALA A 223 -9.34 -7.49 -11.92
N LEU A 224 -8.96 -6.23 -11.65
CA LEU A 224 -8.87 -5.18 -12.66
C LEU A 224 -7.76 -5.45 -13.67
N LEU A 225 -6.59 -5.85 -13.18
CA LEU A 225 -5.46 -6.24 -14.00
C LEU A 225 -5.85 -7.37 -14.96
N GLN A 226 -6.48 -8.42 -14.43
CA GLN A 226 -6.94 -9.55 -15.24
C GLN A 226 -8.07 -9.17 -16.20
N GLU A 227 -8.94 -8.24 -15.89
CA GLU A 227 -9.96 -7.73 -16.81
C GLU A 227 -9.32 -6.98 -17.98
N GLY A 228 -8.36 -6.09 -17.69
CA GLY A 228 -7.64 -5.30 -18.70
C GLY A 228 -6.78 -6.15 -19.64
N LEU A 229 -6.17 -7.23 -19.12
CA LEU A 229 -5.35 -8.17 -19.87
C LEU A 229 -6.17 -9.40 -20.38
N SER A 230 -7.32 -9.14 -20.97
CA SER A 230 -8.20 -10.18 -21.53
C SER A 230 -8.53 -9.91 -23.01
N GLU A 231 -9.13 -10.91 -23.66
CA GLU A 231 -9.61 -10.81 -25.04
C GLU A 231 -10.68 -9.72 -25.24
N ARG A 232 -11.18 -9.11 -24.16
CA ARG A 232 -12.09 -7.95 -24.25
C ARG A 232 -11.37 -6.68 -24.66
N HIS A 233 -10.11 -6.55 -24.29
CA HIS A 233 -9.29 -5.36 -24.52
C HIS A 233 -8.14 -5.63 -25.48
N ILE A 234 -7.66 -6.89 -25.58
CA ILE A 234 -6.50 -7.25 -26.40
C ILE A 234 -6.94 -8.04 -27.62
N HIS A 235 -6.75 -7.44 -28.78
CA HIS A 235 -6.95 -8.05 -30.11
C HIS A 235 -5.57 -8.15 -30.78
N PRO A 236 -4.92 -9.34 -30.76
CA PRO A 236 -3.57 -9.50 -31.30
C PRO A 236 -3.46 -9.06 -32.76
N GLY A 237 -2.42 -8.31 -33.09
CA GLY A 237 -2.22 -7.67 -34.39
C GLY A 237 -2.88 -6.30 -34.56
N VAL A 238 -3.62 -5.81 -33.55
CA VAL A 238 -4.32 -4.52 -33.58
C VAL A 238 -4.03 -3.70 -32.34
N THR A 239 -4.26 -4.26 -31.14
CA THR A 239 -4.09 -3.56 -29.87
C THR A 239 -2.62 -3.34 -29.58
N THR A 240 -2.28 -2.12 -29.14
CA THR A 240 -0.92 -1.76 -28.71
C THR A 240 -0.77 -1.86 -27.18
N THR A 241 0.46 -1.84 -26.71
CA THR A 241 0.78 -1.77 -25.26
C THR A 241 0.16 -0.53 -24.63
N THR A 242 0.25 0.64 -25.28
CA THR A 242 -0.34 1.90 -24.83
C THR A 242 -1.87 1.83 -24.75
N ASP A 243 -2.54 1.14 -25.69
CA ASP A 243 -3.99 0.93 -25.62
C ASP A 243 -4.39 0.19 -24.33
N VAL A 244 -3.61 -0.82 -23.94
CA VAL A 244 -3.85 -1.59 -22.70
C VAL A 244 -3.62 -0.75 -21.45
N GLU A 245 -2.54 0.05 -21.41
CA GLU A 245 -2.27 0.97 -20.30
C GLU A 245 -3.44 1.93 -20.07
N TRP A 246 -3.96 2.55 -21.13
CA TRP A 246 -5.12 3.44 -21.02
C TRP A 246 -6.42 2.70 -20.71
N ALA A 247 -6.60 1.48 -21.20
CA ALA A 247 -7.74 0.66 -20.81
C ALA A 247 -7.74 0.33 -19.31
N LEU A 248 -6.58 -0.02 -18.72
CA LEU A 248 -6.43 -0.22 -17.28
C LEU A 248 -6.77 1.06 -16.50
N ARG A 249 -6.26 2.23 -16.94
CA ARG A 249 -6.59 3.52 -16.32
C ARG A 249 -8.09 3.81 -16.37
N GLN A 250 -8.74 3.52 -17.50
CA GLN A 250 -10.19 3.70 -17.67
C GLN A 250 -10.96 2.78 -16.73
N LEU A 251 -10.59 1.49 -16.65
CA LEU A 251 -11.22 0.52 -15.74
C LEU A 251 -11.17 0.96 -14.27
N VAL A 252 -10.05 1.52 -13.83
CA VAL A 252 -9.92 2.08 -12.47
C VAL A 252 -10.86 3.25 -12.26
N THR A 253 -10.88 4.20 -13.20
CA THR A 253 -11.73 5.40 -13.15
C THR A 253 -13.22 5.04 -13.16
N ASP A 254 -13.63 4.10 -14.00
CA ASP A 254 -15.05 3.63 -14.12
C ASP A 254 -15.54 2.95 -12.83
N ARG A 255 -14.62 2.40 -12.03
CA ARG A 255 -14.90 1.86 -10.69
C ARG A 255 -14.86 2.92 -9.60
N GLY A 256 -14.52 4.18 -9.93
CA GLY A 256 -14.34 5.28 -8.99
C GLY A 256 -13.17 5.03 -8.03
N LEU A 257 -12.12 4.40 -8.50
CA LEU A 257 -10.85 4.19 -7.83
C LEU A 257 -9.80 5.16 -8.39
N ASP A 258 -8.64 5.23 -7.71
CA ASP A 258 -7.48 5.98 -8.16
C ASP A 258 -6.31 5.04 -8.42
N THR A 259 -5.34 5.50 -9.21
CA THR A 259 -4.01 4.89 -9.32
C THR A 259 -2.98 5.85 -8.72
N TRP A 260 -1.89 5.33 -8.20
CA TRP A 260 -0.79 6.16 -7.72
C TRP A 260 0.37 6.28 -8.73
N PHE A 261 0.34 5.47 -9.81
CA PHE A 261 1.22 5.59 -10.97
C PHE A 261 0.48 5.21 -12.26
N HIS A 262 1.06 5.56 -13.41
CA HIS A 262 0.53 5.14 -14.71
C HIS A 262 0.95 3.70 -14.98
N PRO A 263 0.02 2.77 -15.28
CA PRO A 263 0.37 1.38 -15.58
C PRO A 263 1.39 1.30 -16.72
N SER A 264 2.21 0.27 -16.70
CA SER A 264 3.10 -0.01 -17.82
C SER A 264 2.85 -1.41 -18.39
N VAL A 265 2.94 -1.54 -19.70
CA VAL A 265 2.82 -2.81 -20.42
C VAL A 265 4.02 -2.96 -21.34
N SER A 266 4.73 -4.06 -21.23
CA SER A 266 5.89 -4.35 -22.06
C SER A 266 5.79 -5.74 -22.69
N VAL A 267 6.52 -5.94 -23.78
CA VAL A 267 6.50 -7.17 -24.58
C VAL A 267 7.88 -7.79 -24.58
N GLN A 268 7.94 -9.11 -24.45
CA GLN A 268 9.11 -9.93 -24.81
C GLN A 268 8.67 -10.92 -25.90
N ARG A 269 9.44 -11.00 -26.99
CA ARG A 269 9.15 -11.92 -28.11
C ARG A 269 10.43 -12.57 -28.65
N ALA A 270 10.29 -13.73 -29.28
CA ALA A 270 11.40 -14.55 -29.79
C ALA A 270 12.29 -13.83 -30.81
N ALA A 271 11.71 -12.96 -31.67
CA ALA A 271 12.43 -12.31 -32.76
C ALA A 271 13.33 -11.13 -32.31
N GLU A 272 13.24 -10.72 -31.06
CA GLU A 272 14.00 -9.58 -30.52
C GLU A 272 15.27 -10.05 -29.83
N GLY A 273 16.37 -9.29 -29.99
CA GLY A 273 17.62 -9.53 -29.26
C GLY A 273 17.47 -9.27 -27.75
N ASN A 274 18.54 -9.58 -26.99
CA ASN A 274 18.59 -9.25 -25.57
C ASN A 274 18.47 -7.75 -25.36
N GLN A 275 17.48 -7.33 -24.59
CA GLN A 275 17.37 -5.94 -24.14
C GLN A 275 18.31 -5.72 -22.94
N GLU A 276 19.13 -4.67 -22.97
CA GLU A 276 19.88 -4.27 -21.79
C GLU A 276 18.90 -3.79 -20.70
N PHE A 277 18.89 -4.50 -19.59
CA PHE A 277 17.96 -4.24 -18.48
C PHE A 277 18.04 -2.79 -17.96
N LEU A 278 19.24 -2.26 -17.71
CA LEU A 278 19.45 -0.89 -17.24
C LEU A 278 18.87 0.16 -18.21
N ARG A 279 18.82 -0.15 -19.50
CA ARG A 279 18.23 0.75 -20.50
C ARG A 279 16.70 0.63 -20.57
N SER A 280 16.12 -0.49 -20.16
CA SER A 280 14.66 -0.65 -20.22
C SER A 280 13.94 0.21 -19.18
N PHE A 281 14.53 0.48 -18.02
CA PHE A 281 13.97 1.42 -17.03
C PHE A 281 14.19 2.89 -17.40
N SER A 282 15.24 3.22 -18.16
CA SER A 282 15.54 4.59 -18.57
C SER A 282 14.84 5.01 -19.86
N ARG A 283 14.22 4.10 -20.58
CA ARG A 283 13.44 4.36 -21.79
C ARG A 283 12.01 3.92 -21.57
N ARG A 284 11.06 4.78 -21.89
CA ARG A 284 9.68 4.33 -22.03
C ARG A 284 9.67 3.19 -23.05
N PRO A 285 8.99 2.06 -22.77
CA PRO A 285 8.77 1.02 -23.76
C PRO A 285 8.23 1.68 -25.06
N ALA A 286 8.68 1.20 -26.20
CA ALA A 286 8.06 1.62 -27.46
C ALA A 286 6.59 1.17 -27.43
N ASP A 287 5.71 1.96 -28.05
CA ASP A 287 4.34 1.53 -28.30
C ASP A 287 4.38 0.36 -29.28
N GLU A 288 4.10 -0.83 -28.79
CA GLU A 288 4.24 -2.06 -29.55
C GLU A 288 2.86 -2.70 -29.82
N VAL A 289 2.64 -3.09 -31.07
CA VAL A 289 1.48 -3.95 -31.40
C VAL A 289 1.68 -5.33 -30.80
N ILE A 290 0.72 -5.75 -29.99
CA ILE A 290 0.72 -7.07 -29.35
C ILE A 290 0.43 -8.15 -30.39
N LEU A 291 1.29 -9.19 -30.45
CA LEU A 291 1.22 -10.25 -31.45
C LEU A 291 1.04 -11.64 -30.81
N PRO A 292 0.50 -12.63 -31.53
CA PRO A 292 0.50 -14.02 -31.06
C PRO A 292 1.91 -14.51 -30.80
N GLY A 293 2.14 -15.09 -29.62
CA GLY A 293 3.44 -15.56 -29.14
C GLY A 293 4.21 -14.57 -28.27
N ASP A 294 3.66 -13.38 -28.02
CA ASP A 294 4.24 -12.41 -27.12
C ASP A 294 4.06 -12.83 -25.65
N LEU A 295 5.08 -12.62 -24.86
CA LEU A 295 5.01 -12.62 -23.41
C LEU A 295 4.89 -11.17 -22.93
N LEU A 296 3.71 -10.83 -22.46
CA LEU A 296 3.43 -9.51 -21.88
C LEU A 296 3.86 -9.48 -20.41
N HIS A 297 4.37 -8.35 -20.00
CA HIS A 297 4.54 -7.98 -18.59
C HIS A 297 3.70 -6.72 -18.34
N VAL A 298 2.99 -6.69 -17.26
CA VAL A 298 2.20 -5.55 -16.83
C VAL A 298 2.56 -5.20 -15.39
N ASP A 299 2.68 -3.91 -15.15
CA ASP A 299 2.88 -3.31 -13.84
C ASP A 299 1.72 -2.35 -13.55
N PHE A 300 1.00 -2.60 -12.43
CA PHE A 300 -0.29 -2.00 -12.17
C PHE A 300 -0.59 -1.89 -10.67
N GLY A 301 -1.03 -0.71 -10.24
CA GLY A 301 -1.45 -0.47 -8.87
C GLY A 301 -2.70 0.40 -8.76
N ILE A 302 -3.44 0.23 -7.68
CA ILE A 302 -4.62 1.03 -7.34
C ILE A 302 -4.48 1.65 -5.96
N THR A 303 -5.23 2.73 -5.74
CA THR A 303 -5.46 3.31 -4.41
C THR A 303 -6.92 3.13 -4.03
N TYR A 304 -7.17 2.48 -2.90
CA TYR A 304 -8.50 2.34 -2.33
C TYR A 304 -8.45 2.42 -0.81
N LEU A 305 -9.35 3.19 -0.20
CA LEU A 305 -9.40 3.45 1.25
C LEU A 305 -8.05 3.96 1.83
N ARG A 306 -7.31 4.74 1.04
CA ARG A 306 -5.94 5.25 1.32
C ARG A 306 -4.85 4.17 1.38
N LEU A 307 -5.15 2.94 1.01
CA LEU A 307 -4.16 1.88 0.86
C LEU A 307 -3.88 1.67 -0.62
N ASN A 308 -2.61 1.45 -0.93
CA ASN A 308 -2.13 1.24 -2.29
C ASN A 308 -1.79 -0.23 -2.50
N THR A 309 -1.94 -0.70 -3.74
CA THR A 309 -1.43 -1.99 -4.22
C THR A 309 -0.41 -1.78 -5.31
N ASP A 310 0.46 -2.77 -5.49
CA ASP A 310 1.43 -2.84 -6.56
C ASP A 310 1.60 -4.29 -7.01
N GLN A 311 1.34 -4.57 -8.29
CA GLN A 311 1.22 -5.93 -8.78
C GLN A 311 1.76 -6.06 -10.19
N GLN A 312 2.72 -6.96 -10.40
CA GLN A 312 3.24 -7.29 -11.72
C GLN A 312 2.88 -8.73 -12.08
N GLN A 313 2.32 -8.91 -13.26
CA GLN A 313 1.95 -10.22 -13.79
C GLN A 313 2.36 -10.39 -15.23
N HIS A 314 2.50 -11.66 -15.64
CA HIS A 314 2.79 -12.05 -17.00
C HIS A 314 1.59 -12.68 -17.69
N PHE A 315 1.44 -12.35 -18.99
CA PHE A 315 0.40 -12.92 -19.87
C PHE A 315 1.06 -13.38 -21.17
N TYR A 316 0.66 -14.55 -21.64
CA TYR A 316 1.13 -15.07 -22.91
C TYR A 316 0.02 -15.04 -23.96
N VAL A 317 0.30 -14.42 -25.09
CA VAL A 317 -0.64 -14.35 -26.20
C VAL A 317 -0.53 -15.65 -27.01
N LEU A 318 -1.54 -16.51 -26.93
CA LEU A 318 -1.53 -17.81 -27.59
C LEU A 318 -1.39 -17.66 -29.12
N ARG A 319 -0.50 -18.48 -29.70
CA ARG A 319 -0.44 -18.64 -31.17
C ARG A 319 -1.62 -19.48 -31.66
N PRO A 320 -1.99 -19.38 -32.96
CA PRO A 320 -2.99 -20.26 -33.53
C PRO A 320 -2.65 -21.74 -33.30
N GLY A 321 -3.58 -22.46 -32.64
CA GLY A 321 -3.42 -23.87 -32.29
C GLY A 321 -2.77 -24.16 -30.94
N GLU A 322 -2.24 -23.17 -30.25
CA GLU A 322 -1.80 -23.32 -28.86
C GLU A 322 -2.99 -23.23 -27.89
N THR A 323 -2.94 -24.01 -26.82
CA THR A 323 -3.95 -24.05 -25.76
C THR A 323 -3.39 -23.72 -24.38
N GLU A 324 -2.06 -23.63 -24.27
CA GLU A 324 -1.36 -23.38 -23.01
C GLU A 324 -0.02 -22.66 -23.25
N VAL A 325 0.53 -22.11 -22.18
CA VAL A 325 1.84 -21.45 -22.18
C VAL A 325 2.94 -22.50 -22.48
N PRO A 326 3.89 -22.22 -23.37
CA PRO A 326 5.01 -23.11 -23.65
C PRO A 326 5.83 -23.48 -22.40
N ASP A 327 6.30 -24.74 -22.33
CA ASP A 327 7.07 -25.27 -21.19
C ASP A 327 8.31 -24.45 -20.83
N TYR A 328 8.99 -23.92 -21.82
CA TYR A 328 10.19 -23.11 -21.58
C TYR A 328 9.88 -21.80 -20.85
N LEU A 329 8.72 -21.17 -21.09
CA LEU A 329 8.26 -19.99 -20.34
C LEU A 329 7.78 -20.37 -18.94
N ARG A 330 7.10 -21.53 -18.79
CA ARG A 330 6.71 -22.05 -17.47
C ARG A 330 7.93 -22.32 -16.57
N ARG A 331 9.01 -22.84 -17.14
CA ARG A 331 10.28 -23.03 -16.42
C ARG A 331 10.91 -21.68 -16.01
N ALA A 332 10.95 -20.71 -16.91
CA ALA A 332 11.43 -19.37 -16.59
C ALA A 332 10.60 -18.73 -15.45
N PHE A 333 9.27 -18.86 -15.53
CA PHE A 333 8.36 -18.36 -14.50
C PHE A 333 8.60 -19.00 -13.11
N ALA A 334 8.88 -20.31 -13.09
CA ALA A 334 9.22 -21.02 -11.86
C ALA A 334 10.47 -20.44 -11.18
N ASN A 335 11.47 -19.98 -11.95
CA ASN A 335 12.67 -19.33 -11.42
C ASN A 335 12.32 -17.99 -10.73
N GLY A 336 11.46 -17.16 -11.33
CA GLY A 336 10.97 -15.92 -10.70
C GLY A 336 10.25 -16.20 -9.37
N ARG A 337 9.36 -17.18 -9.36
CA ARG A 337 8.67 -17.61 -8.13
C ARG A 337 9.64 -18.13 -7.06
N ARG A 338 10.70 -18.84 -7.49
CA ARG A 338 11.72 -19.32 -6.54
C ARG A 338 12.47 -18.14 -5.89
N VAL A 339 12.76 -17.07 -6.63
CA VAL A 339 13.37 -15.87 -6.05
C VAL A 339 12.42 -15.21 -5.03
N GLN A 340 11.10 -15.16 -5.29
CA GLN A 340 10.13 -14.70 -4.29
C GLN A 340 10.16 -15.55 -3.02
N ASP A 341 10.25 -16.88 -3.13
CA ASP A 341 10.35 -17.78 -1.97
C ASP A 341 11.63 -17.53 -1.16
N ILE A 342 12.76 -17.34 -1.85
CA ILE A 342 14.05 -17.03 -1.22
C ILE A 342 13.97 -15.69 -0.48
N LEU A 343 13.45 -14.67 -1.13
CA LEU A 343 13.33 -13.33 -0.54
C LEU A 343 12.48 -13.34 0.73
N THR A 344 11.26 -13.88 0.63
CA THR A 344 10.31 -13.86 1.76
C THR A 344 10.75 -14.75 2.92
N ALA A 345 11.50 -15.81 2.66
CA ALA A 345 12.12 -16.65 3.70
C ALA A 345 13.24 -15.94 4.48
N ASN A 346 13.82 -14.86 3.93
CA ASN A 346 14.84 -14.06 4.58
C ASN A 346 14.30 -12.90 5.43
N TYR A 347 12.97 -12.69 5.47
CA TYR A 347 12.36 -11.71 6.35
C TYR A 347 12.53 -12.10 7.82
N ALA A 348 12.98 -11.17 8.64
CA ALA A 348 13.07 -11.35 10.09
C ALA A 348 13.06 -9.98 10.77
N THR A 349 12.30 -9.85 11.86
CA THR A 349 12.26 -8.62 12.66
C THR A 349 13.65 -8.19 13.11
N GLY A 350 13.97 -6.92 12.95
CA GLY A 350 15.26 -6.32 13.26
C GLY A 350 16.36 -6.48 12.20
N ARG A 351 16.10 -7.29 11.14
CA ARG A 351 17.02 -7.40 10.02
C ARG A 351 16.85 -6.19 9.11
N SER A 352 17.93 -5.59 8.63
CA SER A 352 17.85 -4.47 7.71
C SER A 352 17.49 -4.92 6.28
N GLY A 353 16.97 -3.99 5.48
CA GLY A 353 16.70 -4.25 4.06
C GLY A 353 17.94 -4.72 3.31
N ASN A 354 19.10 -4.12 3.58
CA ASN A 354 20.38 -4.50 2.99
C ASN A 354 20.83 -5.91 3.39
N GLU A 355 20.57 -6.34 4.63
CA GLU A 355 20.85 -7.72 5.05
C GLU A 355 19.93 -8.73 4.37
N ILE A 356 18.63 -8.42 4.24
CA ILE A 356 17.66 -9.26 3.54
C ILE A 356 18.08 -9.42 2.06
N LEU A 357 18.41 -8.31 1.39
CA LEU A 357 18.90 -8.30 0.01
C LEU A 357 20.12 -9.21 -0.16
N ARG A 358 21.17 -8.97 0.64
CA ARG A 358 22.42 -9.72 0.56
C ARG A 358 22.23 -11.22 0.78
N LEU A 359 21.41 -11.61 1.76
CA LEU A 359 21.14 -13.02 2.04
C LEU A 359 20.36 -13.68 0.89
N SER A 360 19.37 -12.96 0.35
CA SER A 360 18.53 -13.46 -0.73
C SER A 360 19.30 -13.62 -2.03
N LEU A 361 20.10 -12.63 -2.44
CA LEU A 361 20.94 -12.72 -3.64
C LEU A 361 21.99 -13.81 -3.51
N LYS A 362 22.64 -13.97 -2.35
CA LYS A 362 23.59 -15.05 -2.11
C LYS A 362 22.94 -16.43 -2.25
N GLN A 363 21.71 -16.60 -1.77
CA GLN A 363 20.99 -17.87 -1.91
C GLN A 363 20.57 -18.11 -3.36
N ALA A 364 20.06 -17.08 -4.05
CA ALA A 364 19.68 -17.18 -5.46
C ALA A 364 20.89 -17.59 -6.33
N GLU A 365 22.06 -16.97 -6.13
CA GLU A 365 23.30 -17.31 -6.80
C GLU A 365 23.72 -18.77 -6.55
N ALA A 366 23.63 -19.23 -5.29
CA ALA A 366 23.95 -20.61 -4.93
C ALA A 366 23.01 -21.65 -5.57
N GLU A 367 21.79 -21.25 -5.92
CA GLU A 367 20.81 -22.06 -6.65
C GLU A 367 20.92 -21.86 -8.18
N GLY A 368 21.88 -21.07 -8.67
CA GLY A 368 22.07 -20.79 -10.10
C GLY A 368 21.01 -19.91 -10.74
N LEU A 369 20.35 -19.07 -9.94
CA LEU A 369 19.34 -18.12 -10.40
C LEU A 369 19.99 -16.75 -10.65
N ASP A 370 19.77 -16.18 -11.84
CA ASP A 370 20.14 -14.81 -12.16
C ASP A 370 18.99 -13.88 -11.71
N ALA A 371 19.14 -13.30 -10.52
CA ALA A 371 18.10 -12.58 -9.83
C ALA A 371 18.47 -11.10 -9.57
N SER A 372 17.47 -10.25 -9.63
CA SER A 372 17.54 -8.86 -9.14
C SER A 372 16.35 -8.58 -8.24
N ILE A 373 16.57 -7.91 -7.09
CA ILE A 373 15.56 -7.66 -6.08
C ILE A 373 15.50 -6.16 -5.83
N TYR A 374 14.31 -5.57 -5.93
CA TYR A 374 14.08 -4.14 -5.73
C TYR A 374 12.74 -3.88 -5.02
N THR A 375 12.52 -4.66 -3.99
CA THR A 375 11.34 -4.71 -3.13
C THR A 375 11.25 -3.49 -2.23
N HIS A 376 10.06 -2.93 -2.09
CA HIS A 376 9.81 -1.75 -1.27
C HIS A 376 8.62 -1.90 -0.33
N PRO A 377 8.58 -1.14 0.78
CA PRO A 377 7.37 -1.03 1.60
C PRO A 377 6.21 -0.45 0.80
N ILE A 378 4.97 -0.85 1.14
CA ILE A 378 3.74 -0.34 0.55
C ILE A 378 2.67 -0.11 1.63
N GLY A 379 1.72 0.76 1.38
CA GLY A 379 0.63 1.01 2.32
C GLY A 379 -0.08 2.32 2.06
N LEU A 380 0.08 3.31 2.94
CA LEU A 380 -0.49 4.64 2.78
C LEU A 380 0.14 5.42 1.61
N HIS A 381 1.30 5.01 1.16
CA HIS A 381 1.95 5.43 -0.07
C HIS A 381 2.32 4.19 -0.88
N GLY A 382 2.45 4.30 -2.19
CA GLY A 382 2.91 3.22 -3.05
C GLY A 382 4.37 2.88 -2.77
N HIS A 383 5.32 3.73 -3.14
CA HIS A 383 6.69 3.65 -2.62
C HIS A 383 6.71 4.22 -1.20
N ALA A 384 6.46 3.38 -0.20
CA ALA A 384 6.29 3.79 1.19
C ALA A 384 7.62 3.92 1.95
N ALA A 385 7.55 4.53 3.15
CA ALA A 385 8.67 4.55 4.09
C ALA A 385 8.83 3.17 4.77
N GLY A 386 10.07 2.84 5.12
CA GLY A 386 10.48 1.57 5.71
C GLY A 386 11.72 1.01 5.02
N PRO A 387 12.23 -0.18 5.43
CA PRO A 387 13.46 -0.73 4.85
C PRO A 387 13.30 -1.09 3.38
N THR A 388 14.06 -0.41 2.52
CA THR A 388 14.16 -0.72 1.09
C THR A 388 15.06 -1.94 0.89
N ILE A 389 14.63 -2.92 0.11
CA ILE A 389 15.37 -4.18 -0.13
C ILE A 389 15.88 -4.18 -1.58
N GLY A 390 17.02 -3.52 -1.79
CA GLY A 390 17.58 -3.29 -3.11
C GLY A 390 16.83 -2.21 -3.90
N MET A 391 17.43 -1.84 -5.03
CA MET A 391 16.83 -1.04 -6.09
C MET A 391 17.31 -1.62 -7.41
N TRP A 392 16.58 -1.39 -8.50
CA TRP A 392 16.92 -1.94 -9.82
C TRP A 392 18.37 -1.63 -10.25
N ASP A 393 18.95 -0.51 -9.79
CA ASP A 393 20.31 -0.04 -10.04
C ASP A 393 21.25 -0.13 -8.83
N ALA A 394 20.77 -0.64 -7.67
CA ALA A 394 21.53 -0.73 -6.43
C ALA A 394 21.39 -2.12 -5.76
N GLN A 395 21.94 -3.15 -6.43
CA GLN A 395 21.91 -4.54 -5.94
C GLN A 395 22.99 -4.83 -4.88
N GLY A 396 23.92 -3.90 -4.64
CA GLY A 396 24.92 -3.98 -3.57
C GLY A 396 24.42 -3.45 -2.19
N GLY A 397 23.23 -2.88 -2.16
CA GLY A 397 22.62 -2.27 -0.98
C GLY A 397 22.21 -0.82 -1.23
N VAL A 398 21.32 -0.30 -0.40
CA VAL A 398 20.75 1.06 -0.46
C VAL A 398 21.15 1.78 0.83
N PRO A 399 22.08 2.74 0.79
CA PRO A 399 22.47 3.49 1.99
C PRO A 399 21.26 4.22 2.62
N GLY A 400 21.25 4.33 3.94
CA GLY A 400 20.16 4.94 4.71
C GLY A 400 18.90 4.09 4.70
N ARG A 401 18.09 4.18 3.65
CA ARG A 401 16.80 3.46 3.56
C ARG A 401 16.91 1.94 3.65
N GLY A 402 17.96 1.35 3.11
CA GLY A 402 18.21 -0.09 3.22
C GLY A 402 18.80 -0.52 4.56
N ASP A 403 19.34 0.41 5.34
CA ASP A 403 19.92 0.13 6.66
C ASP A 403 18.86 0.12 7.77
N TYR A 404 17.67 0.65 7.50
CA TYR A 404 16.54 0.66 8.44
C TYR A 404 16.07 -0.78 8.74
N PRO A 405 15.75 -1.10 10.00
CA PRO A 405 15.36 -2.45 10.40
C PRO A 405 13.89 -2.75 10.09
N LEU A 406 13.61 -4.01 9.75
CA LEU A 406 12.27 -4.54 9.55
C LEU A 406 11.50 -4.67 10.87
N TYR A 407 10.29 -4.13 10.92
CA TYR A 407 9.37 -4.25 12.04
C TYR A 407 8.15 -5.12 11.71
N PRO A 408 7.47 -5.67 12.74
CA PRO A 408 6.22 -6.41 12.54
C PRO A 408 5.09 -5.54 11.96
N ASN A 409 4.15 -6.21 11.29
CA ASN A 409 2.96 -5.59 10.69
C ASN A 409 3.29 -4.57 9.60
N THR A 410 4.32 -4.84 8.81
CA THR A 410 4.70 -4.01 7.66
C THR A 410 4.31 -4.70 6.35
N ALA A 411 3.76 -3.93 5.42
CA ALA A 411 3.40 -4.42 4.09
C ALA A 411 4.49 -4.07 3.08
N TYR A 412 4.69 -4.98 2.14
CA TYR A 412 5.70 -4.90 1.09
C TYR A 412 5.11 -5.25 -0.26
N SER A 413 5.53 -4.54 -1.27
CA SER A 413 5.48 -5.03 -2.64
C SER A 413 6.72 -5.86 -2.92
N ILE A 414 6.53 -7.19 -3.13
CA ILE A 414 7.62 -8.16 -3.34
C ILE A 414 8.01 -8.13 -4.80
N GLU A 415 8.80 -7.12 -5.14
CA GLU A 415 9.20 -6.80 -6.50
C GLU A 415 10.61 -7.31 -6.80
N LEU A 416 10.74 -8.06 -7.91
CA LEU A 416 11.97 -8.69 -8.32
C LEU A 416 11.88 -9.23 -9.76
N PHE A 417 13.01 -9.65 -10.31
CA PHE A 417 12.99 -10.51 -11.49
C PHE A 417 13.99 -11.68 -11.40
N ALA A 418 13.73 -12.71 -12.20
CA ALA A 418 14.71 -13.72 -12.56
C ALA A 418 14.91 -13.75 -14.08
N ALA A 419 16.18 -13.69 -14.54
CA ALA A 419 16.51 -13.88 -15.93
C ALA A 419 16.84 -15.35 -16.19
N THR A 420 16.26 -15.91 -17.24
CA THR A 420 16.43 -17.32 -17.62
C THR A 420 16.78 -17.41 -19.08
N GLU A 421 17.86 -18.15 -19.41
CA GLU A 421 18.16 -18.45 -20.81
C GLU A 421 17.08 -19.37 -21.38
N VAL A 422 16.47 -18.93 -22.47
CA VAL A 422 15.46 -19.68 -23.21
C VAL A 422 15.99 -19.99 -24.60
N PRO A 423 16.56 -21.18 -24.81
CA PRO A 423 17.17 -21.57 -26.10
C PRO A 423 16.20 -21.49 -27.27
N GLU A 424 14.92 -21.74 -27.05
CA GLU A 424 13.83 -21.64 -28.03
C GLU A 424 13.65 -20.21 -28.56
N TRP A 425 14.04 -19.21 -27.76
CA TRP A 425 14.03 -17.79 -28.15
C TRP A 425 15.44 -17.25 -28.47
N GLY A 426 16.48 -18.03 -28.15
CA GLY A 426 17.88 -17.66 -28.33
C GLY A 426 18.30 -16.45 -27.49
N LYS A 427 17.63 -16.21 -26.35
CA LYS A 427 17.89 -15.07 -25.48
C LYS A 427 17.53 -15.33 -24.02
N LEU A 428 17.95 -14.40 -23.16
CA LEU A 428 17.44 -14.31 -21.79
C LEU A 428 16.00 -13.78 -21.79
N VAL A 429 15.12 -14.49 -21.09
CA VAL A 429 13.75 -14.06 -20.78
C VAL A 429 13.74 -13.64 -19.31
N ARG A 430 13.22 -12.44 -19.04
CA ARG A 430 13.05 -11.92 -17.69
C ARG A 430 11.62 -12.14 -17.22
N ILE A 431 11.50 -12.78 -16.09
CA ILE A 431 10.23 -12.89 -15.36
C ILE A 431 10.26 -11.89 -14.22
N MET A 432 9.55 -10.82 -14.40
CA MET A 432 9.35 -9.75 -13.42
C MET A 432 8.07 -10.03 -12.67
N LEU A 433 8.13 -10.09 -11.36
CA LEU A 433 7.00 -10.42 -10.49
C LEU A 433 6.91 -9.42 -9.36
N GLU A 434 5.68 -9.03 -9.05
CA GLU A 434 5.40 -8.16 -7.92
C GLU A 434 4.06 -8.53 -7.29
N GLU A 435 4.07 -8.68 -5.97
CA GLU A 435 2.87 -9.04 -5.22
C GLU A 435 2.92 -8.44 -3.82
N ASP A 436 1.79 -7.87 -3.41
CA ASP A 436 1.65 -7.31 -2.07
C ASP A 436 1.62 -8.40 -0.99
N GLY A 437 2.42 -8.23 0.05
CA GLY A 437 2.45 -9.13 1.19
C GLY A 437 2.76 -8.42 2.50
N VAL A 438 2.68 -9.17 3.60
CA VAL A 438 2.84 -8.64 4.96
C VAL A 438 3.80 -9.49 5.77
N TRP A 439 4.73 -8.83 6.45
CA TRP A 439 5.52 -9.40 7.54
C TRP A 439 4.83 -9.15 8.87
N THR A 440 4.40 -10.21 9.55
CA THR A 440 3.68 -10.10 10.83
C THR A 440 4.60 -10.02 12.06
N GLY A 441 5.88 -10.26 11.87
CA GLY A 441 6.84 -10.50 12.96
C GLY A 441 7.17 -11.97 13.18
N GLU A 442 6.32 -12.87 12.72
CA GLU A 442 6.49 -14.33 12.81
C GLU A 442 6.57 -15.01 11.45
N ARG A 443 5.74 -14.53 10.50
CA ARG A 443 5.66 -15.09 9.15
C ARG A 443 5.38 -14.00 8.12
N PHE A 444 5.79 -14.28 6.89
CA PHE A 444 5.36 -13.54 5.71
C PHE A 444 4.15 -14.22 5.06
N TYR A 445 3.20 -13.44 4.55
CA TYR A 445 2.11 -13.94 3.70
C TYR A 445 1.73 -12.92 2.64
N TYR A 446 1.34 -13.40 1.44
CA TYR A 446 0.80 -12.56 0.39
C TYR A 446 -0.66 -12.21 0.66
N LEU A 447 -1.07 -10.96 0.39
CA LEU A 447 -2.40 -10.44 0.74
C LEU A 447 -3.54 -11.14 -0.02
N ASP A 448 -3.37 -11.40 -1.31
CA ASP A 448 -4.34 -12.15 -2.14
C ASP A 448 -3.66 -13.35 -2.84
N GLY A 449 -2.66 -13.92 -2.22
CA GLY A 449 -1.80 -14.92 -2.84
C GLY A 449 -0.80 -14.28 -3.80
N ARG A 450 -0.24 -15.09 -4.69
CA ARG A 450 0.67 -14.64 -5.76
C ARG A 450 0.37 -15.37 -7.06
N ALA A 451 0.79 -14.82 -8.17
CA ALA A 451 0.67 -15.45 -9.48
C ALA A 451 1.20 -16.90 -9.45
N GLY A 452 0.33 -17.85 -9.76
CA GLY A 452 0.68 -19.28 -9.79
C GLY A 452 1.29 -19.70 -11.13
N GLU A 453 0.96 -18.98 -12.19
CA GLU A 453 1.29 -19.29 -13.58
C GLU A 453 1.24 -18.01 -14.44
N ILE A 454 1.80 -18.10 -15.64
CA ILE A 454 1.57 -17.12 -16.68
C ILE A 454 0.16 -17.32 -17.22
N LEU A 455 -0.67 -16.27 -17.22
CA LEU A 455 -2.02 -16.33 -17.77
C LEU A 455 -2.01 -16.27 -19.30
N THR A 456 -3.05 -16.79 -19.96
CA THR A 456 -3.14 -16.80 -21.42
C THR A 456 -4.11 -15.75 -21.96
N ILE A 457 -3.88 -15.30 -23.20
CA ILE A 457 -4.82 -14.50 -23.99
C ILE A 457 -5.00 -15.21 -25.33
N PRO A 458 -6.24 -15.64 -25.70
CA PRO A 458 -7.45 -15.63 -24.86
C PRO A 458 -7.36 -16.61 -23.69
N ARG A 459 -8.29 -16.47 -22.75
CA ARG A 459 -8.40 -17.36 -21.58
C ARG A 459 -9.36 -18.51 -21.81
#